data_a05bc134a8e03c64a6822ca8a136a014
#
_entry.id   a05bc134a8e03c64a6822ca8a136a014
#
_cell.length_a   1.000
_cell.length_b   1.000
_cell.length_c   1.000
_cell.angle_alpha   90.00
_cell.angle_beta   90.00
_cell.angle_gamma   90.00
#
_symmetry.space_group_name_H-M   'P 1'
#
loop_
_entity.id
_entity.type
_entity.pdbx_description
1 polymer ?
#
loop_
_entity_poly.entity_id
_entity_poly.type
_entity_poly.pdbx_seq_one_letter_code
_entity_poly.pdbx_strand_id
1 'polypeptide(L)'
;MYCSNCGNELTGAERVCPSCGTPVATSPAAQGQPLHTSYEYARTTVANDLVTVTCDCYENLGWELTGSKMSSAGGTTALSFRRSRKIKNKAQLVKIQRTMDDLIDSIAGLEGEKTRKATVRAVSLGIVAALVLGVGMCCTMVWSLMVPGIVVGVAGIVGCVAAWLLYRSTVASETARVTPRIEAAYDSLATACEEAQTVLAAA
;
A
#
# COMPACT_ATOMS: atom_id res chain seq x y z
N MET A 1 17.46 -52.40 6.49
CA MET A 1 16.01 -52.08 6.42
C MET A 1 15.26 -53.23 5.80
N TYR A 2 13.93 -53.29 6.00
CA TYR A 2 13.14 -54.43 5.46
C TYR A 2 12.25 -53.96 4.31
N CYS A 3 12.05 -54.79 3.32
CA CYS A 3 11.16 -54.52 2.18
C CYS A 3 9.71 -54.47 2.68
N SER A 4 8.99 -53.40 2.37
CA SER A 4 7.60 -53.18 2.80
C SER A 4 6.59 -54.18 2.14
N ASN A 5 6.99 -54.85 1.07
CA ASN A 5 6.13 -55.75 0.35
C ASN A 5 6.35 -57.26 0.74
N CYS A 6 7.59 -57.69 0.92
CA CYS A 6 7.91 -59.08 1.19
C CYS A 6 8.67 -59.35 2.51
N GLY A 7 9.02 -58.31 3.26
CA GLY A 7 9.73 -58.43 4.53
C GLY A 7 11.21 -58.83 4.43
N ASN A 8 11.77 -58.98 3.21
CA ASN A 8 13.16 -59.34 3.03
C ASN A 8 14.09 -58.27 3.52
N GLU A 9 15.23 -58.62 4.13
CA GLU A 9 16.23 -57.68 4.64
C GLU A 9 17.01 -57.07 3.49
N LEU A 10 17.11 -55.76 3.49
CA LEU A 10 17.77 -54.97 2.46
C LEU A 10 19.02 -54.29 3.02
N THR A 11 20.14 -54.40 2.31
CA THR A 11 21.43 -53.82 2.71
C THR A 11 21.50 -52.30 2.61
N GLY A 12 20.45 -51.65 2.05
CA GLY A 12 20.35 -50.19 1.99
C GLY A 12 20.93 -49.56 0.72
N ALA A 13 21.64 -50.31 -0.11
CA ALA A 13 22.21 -49.82 -1.37
C ALA A 13 21.35 -50.20 -2.60
N GLU A 14 20.32 -50.99 -2.40
CA GLU A 14 19.52 -51.61 -3.47
C GLU A 14 18.34 -50.73 -3.85
N ARG A 15 18.18 -50.42 -5.14
CA ARG A 15 17.05 -49.68 -5.66
C ARG A 15 15.80 -50.52 -5.90
N VAL A 16 15.98 -51.84 -5.95
CA VAL A 16 14.92 -52.82 -6.18
C VAL A 16 15.14 -53.99 -5.25
N CYS A 17 14.10 -54.48 -4.61
CA CYS A 17 14.20 -55.66 -3.74
C CYS A 17 14.59 -56.90 -4.56
N PRO A 18 15.69 -57.57 -4.21
CA PRO A 18 16.15 -58.73 -4.99
C PRO A 18 15.20 -59.95 -4.87
N SER A 19 14.33 -59.96 -3.87
CA SER A 19 13.40 -61.05 -3.62
C SER A 19 12.05 -60.92 -4.34
N CYS A 20 11.49 -59.71 -4.44
CA CYS A 20 10.16 -59.48 -4.99
C CYS A 20 10.10 -58.45 -6.13
N GLY A 21 11.22 -57.85 -6.52
CA GLY A 21 11.28 -56.87 -7.60
C GLY A 21 10.61 -55.53 -7.31
N THR A 22 10.10 -55.32 -6.08
CA THR A 22 9.45 -54.06 -5.74
C THR A 22 10.50 -52.95 -5.65
N PRO A 23 10.29 -51.78 -6.28
CA PRO A 23 11.19 -50.64 -6.12
C PRO A 23 11.23 -50.23 -4.66
N VAL A 24 12.44 -50.28 -4.09
CA VAL A 24 12.69 -49.75 -2.75
C VAL A 24 12.77 -48.26 -2.88
N ALA A 25 11.80 -47.56 -2.31
CA ALA A 25 11.92 -46.11 -2.12
C ALA A 25 13.14 -45.90 -1.23
N THR A 26 14.31 -45.68 -1.84
CA THR A 26 15.41 -45.05 -1.16
C THR A 26 14.89 -43.68 -0.76
N SER A 27 14.46 -43.55 0.50
CA SER A 27 14.31 -42.21 1.08
C SER A 27 15.58 -41.48 0.72
N PRO A 28 15.53 -40.33 0.00
CA PRO A 28 16.70 -39.55 -0.24
C PRO A 28 17.31 -39.34 1.14
N ALA A 29 18.49 -39.93 1.34
CA ALA A 29 19.21 -39.85 2.59
C ALA A 29 19.18 -38.40 3.02
N ALA A 30 18.53 -38.12 4.14
CA ALA A 30 18.58 -36.92 4.96
C ALA A 30 19.30 -35.75 4.25
N GLN A 31 18.72 -35.23 3.18
CA GLN A 31 18.87 -33.84 2.84
C GLN A 31 18.34 -33.14 4.08
N GLY A 32 19.24 -32.55 4.86
CA GLY A 32 19.00 -32.09 6.22
C GLY A 32 17.62 -31.51 6.34
N GLN A 33 16.81 -32.07 7.24
CA GLN A 33 15.49 -31.53 7.53
C GLN A 33 15.64 -30.04 7.58
N PRO A 34 14.86 -29.26 6.84
CA PRO A 34 15.03 -27.82 6.86
C PRO A 34 14.93 -27.41 8.32
N LEU A 35 16.06 -26.95 8.84
CA LEU A 35 16.17 -26.53 10.23
C LEU A 35 14.95 -25.65 10.45
N HIS A 36 14.07 -25.99 11.37
CA HIS A 36 12.77 -25.30 11.56
C HIS A 36 13.03 -23.81 11.56
N THR A 37 12.72 -23.14 10.44
CA THR A 37 12.95 -21.72 10.28
C THR A 37 11.77 -21.02 10.92
N SER A 38 12.00 -20.44 12.09
CA SER A 38 10.99 -19.61 12.74
C SER A 38 10.88 -18.30 11.99
N TYR A 39 9.67 -17.98 11.51
CA TYR A 39 9.36 -16.72 10.85
C TYR A 39 8.67 -15.76 11.79
N GLU A 40 8.87 -14.48 11.57
CA GLU A 40 8.03 -13.42 12.06
C GLU A 40 7.19 -12.87 10.91
N TYR A 41 6.02 -12.36 11.23
CA TYR A 41 5.06 -11.85 10.27
C TYR A 41 4.74 -10.40 10.59
N ALA A 42 4.66 -9.57 9.54
CA ALA A 42 4.21 -8.20 9.63
C ALA A 42 3.04 -8.00 8.67
N ARG A 43 2.12 -7.11 9.02
CA ARG A 43 1.03 -6.69 8.16
C ARG A 43 0.93 -5.18 8.23
N THR A 44 0.90 -4.54 7.07
CA THR A 44 0.70 -3.09 6.93
C THR A 44 -0.39 -2.81 5.90
N THR A 45 -1.04 -1.67 6.02
CA THR A 45 -2.06 -1.21 5.05
C THR A 45 -1.63 0.13 4.52
N VAL A 46 -1.46 0.22 3.21
CA VAL A 46 -0.93 1.40 2.55
C VAL A 46 -1.84 1.85 1.42
N ALA A 47 -1.73 3.11 1.01
CA ALA A 47 -2.40 3.62 -0.19
C ALA A 47 -1.92 2.84 -1.43
N ASN A 48 -2.80 2.64 -2.41
CA ASN A 48 -2.48 1.85 -3.59
C ASN A 48 -1.26 2.39 -4.36
N ASP A 49 -1.09 3.72 -4.36
CA ASP A 49 0.00 4.39 -5.06
C ASP A 49 1.38 4.14 -4.40
N LEU A 50 1.40 3.79 -3.10
CA LEU A 50 2.60 3.53 -2.32
C LEU A 50 2.94 2.05 -2.15
N VAL A 51 2.13 1.14 -2.72
CA VAL A 51 2.31 -0.32 -2.58
C VAL A 51 3.71 -0.75 -3.03
N THR A 52 4.13 -0.33 -4.24
CA THR A 52 5.44 -0.73 -4.79
C THR A 52 6.58 -0.24 -3.92
N VAL A 53 6.57 1.05 -3.57
CA VAL A 53 7.61 1.66 -2.72
C VAL A 53 7.69 0.97 -1.36
N THR A 54 6.53 0.66 -0.76
CA THR A 54 6.49 -0.06 0.52
C THR A 54 7.06 -1.47 0.39
N CYS A 55 6.75 -2.20 -0.69
CA CYS A 55 7.32 -3.53 -0.92
C CYS A 55 8.84 -3.47 -1.03
N ASP A 56 9.38 -2.54 -1.84
CA ASP A 56 10.82 -2.36 -2.02
C ASP A 56 11.53 -2.03 -0.70
N CYS A 57 10.94 -1.13 0.12
CA CYS A 57 11.46 -0.78 1.43
C CYS A 57 11.50 -1.98 2.39
N TYR A 58 10.43 -2.80 2.41
CA TYR A 58 10.36 -3.98 3.26
C TYR A 58 11.33 -5.08 2.80
N GLU A 59 11.52 -5.25 1.48
CA GLU A 59 12.52 -6.18 0.94
C GLU A 59 13.94 -5.79 1.38
N ASN A 60 14.26 -4.49 1.40
CA ASN A 60 15.55 -3.98 1.90
C ASN A 60 15.77 -4.23 3.40
N LEU A 61 14.71 -4.51 4.17
CA LEU A 61 14.76 -4.93 5.57
C LEU A 61 14.78 -6.47 5.75
N GLY A 62 14.85 -7.22 4.64
CA GLY A 62 14.85 -8.68 4.63
C GLY A 62 13.47 -9.30 4.82
N TRP A 63 12.40 -8.55 4.56
CA TRP A 63 11.03 -9.06 4.52
C TRP A 63 10.69 -9.62 3.14
N GLU A 64 9.97 -10.72 3.09
CA GLU A 64 9.41 -11.32 1.87
C GLU A 64 7.90 -11.06 1.84
N LEU A 65 7.39 -10.56 0.72
CA LEU A 65 5.95 -10.40 0.52
C LEU A 65 5.28 -11.78 0.40
N THR A 66 4.30 -12.05 1.26
CA THR A 66 3.55 -13.31 1.26
C THR A 66 2.15 -13.17 0.69
N GLY A 67 1.63 -11.97 0.65
CA GLY A 67 0.33 -11.71 0.06
C GLY A 67 -0.06 -10.24 0.10
N SER A 68 -0.88 -9.85 -0.87
CA SER A 68 -1.48 -8.53 -0.95
C SER A 68 -3.00 -8.67 -1.11
N LYS A 69 -3.76 -7.83 -0.44
CA LYS A 69 -5.22 -7.80 -0.54
C LYS A 69 -5.70 -6.36 -0.64
N MET A 70 -6.27 -6.03 -1.79
CA MET A 70 -6.91 -4.73 -2.00
C MET A 70 -8.19 -4.61 -1.14
N SER A 71 -8.40 -3.46 -0.54
CA SER A 71 -9.62 -3.15 0.19
C SER A 71 -10.82 -3.05 -0.76
N SER A 72 -11.95 -3.62 -0.36
CA SER A 72 -13.21 -3.51 -1.13
C SER A 72 -13.72 -2.08 -1.26
N ALA A 73 -13.35 -1.19 -0.33
CA ALA A 73 -13.69 0.24 -0.41
C ALA A 73 -12.79 1.02 -1.39
N GLY A 74 -11.76 0.37 -1.95
CA GLY A 74 -10.77 1.00 -2.82
C GLY A 74 -9.79 1.91 -2.06
N GLY A 75 -8.72 2.31 -2.73
CA GLY A 75 -7.75 3.29 -2.22
C GLY A 75 -6.65 2.73 -1.31
N THR A 76 -6.83 1.58 -0.67
CA THR A 76 -5.80 0.97 0.19
C THR A 76 -5.60 -0.52 -0.08
N THR A 77 -4.38 -1.00 0.13
CA THR A 77 -4.00 -2.41 0.01
C THR A 77 -3.33 -2.88 1.31
N ALA A 78 -3.80 -4.00 1.84
CA ALA A 78 -3.17 -4.69 2.95
C ALA A 78 -2.07 -5.62 2.44
N LEU A 79 -0.85 -5.40 2.90
CA LEU A 79 0.33 -6.19 2.57
C LEU A 79 0.68 -7.09 3.76
N SER A 80 1.06 -8.32 3.46
CA SER A 80 1.50 -9.30 4.46
C SER A 80 2.92 -9.75 4.12
N PHE A 81 3.80 -9.64 5.09
CA PHE A 81 5.22 -9.95 4.96
C PHE A 81 5.63 -11.03 5.95
N ARG A 82 6.69 -11.76 5.63
CA ARG A 82 7.38 -12.66 6.54
C ARG A 82 8.88 -12.41 6.51
N ARG A 83 9.55 -12.66 7.63
CA ARG A 83 11.01 -12.56 7.75
C ARG A 83 11.53 -13.65 8.67
N SER A 84 12.74 -14.17 8.41
CA SER A 84 13.41 -15.11 9.31
C SER A 84 13.76 -14.44 10.64
N ARG A 85 13.46 -15.11 11.76
CA ARG A 85 13.84 -14.63 13.11
C ARG A 85 15.35 -14.68 13.40
N LYS A 86 16.11 -15.38 12.57
CA LYS A 86 17.55 -15.57 12.76
C LYS A 86 18.42 -14.40 12.26
N ILE A 87 17.80 -13.29 11.87
CA ILE A 87 18.51 -12.08 11.42
C ILE A 87 19.28 -11.50 12.61
N LYS A 88 20.57 -11.23 12.39
CA LYS A 88 21.40 -10.45 13.29
C LYS A 88 21.00 -8.96 13.23
N ASN A 89 21.42 -8.17 14.22
CA ASN A 89 21.16 -6.71 14.27
C ASN A 89 19.66 -6.33 14.22
N LYS A 90 18.76 -7.23 14.65
CA LYS A 90 17.31 -7.04 14.62
C LYS A 90 16.84 -5.71 15.24
N ALA A 91 17.48 -5.28 16.34
CA ALA A 91 17.10 -4.04 17.02
C ALA A 91 17.32 -2.79 16.15
N GLN A 92 18.42 -2.77 15.38
CA GLN A 92 18.69 -1.68 14.43
C GLN A 92 17.72 -1.70 13.26
N LEU A 93 17.46 -2.88 12.67
CA LEU A 93 16.51 -3.05 11.59
C LEU A 93 15.08 -2.62 12.00
N VAL A 94 14.64 -2.92 13.22
CA VAL A 94 13.35 -2.46 13.74
C VAL A 94 13.29 -0.94 13.89
N LYS A 95 14.40 -0.31 14.29
CA LYS A 95 14.47 1.15 14.39
C LYS A 95 14.34 1.80 13.00
N ILE A 96 15.10 1.30 12.03
CA ILE A 96 15.04 1.78 10.64
C ILE A 96 13.64 1.55 10.06
N GLN A 97 13.05 0.38 10.30
CA GLN A 97 11.70 0.06 9.85
C GLN A 97 10.67 1.09 10.35
N ARG A 98 10.71 1.48 11.63
CA ARG A 98 9.81 2.51 12.16
C ARG A 98 9.99 3.86 11.47
N THR A 99 11.24 4.26 11.24
CA THR A 99 11.53 5.50 10.49
C THR A 99 10.97 5.44 9.07
N MET A 100 11.10 4.28 8.39
CA MET A 100 10.51 4.08 7.06
C MET A 100 8.99 4.13 7.08
N ASP A 101 8.35 3.46 8.05
CA ASP A 101 6.89 3.48 8.22
C ASP A 101 6.39 4.91 8.46
N ASP A 102 7.04 5.68 9.34
CA ASP A 102 6.72 7.09 9.60
C ASP A 102 6.86 7.97 8.35
N LEU A 103 7.89 7.72 7.51
CA LEU A 103 8.09 8.44 6.25
C LEU A 103 7.02 8.08 5.22
N ILE A 104 6.66 6.81 5.08
CA ILE A 104 5.60 6.34 4.18
C ILE A 104 4.25 6.96 4.58
N ASP A 105 3.93 6.97 5.87
CA ASP A 105 2.72 7.59 6.39
C ASP A 105 2.71 9.12 6.16
N SER A 106 3.86 9.77 6.31
CA SER A 106 4.03 11.19 6.01
C SER A 106 3.79 11.49 4.52
N ILE A 107 4.35 10.67 3.61
CA ILE A 107 4.12 10.80 2.16
C ILE A 107 2.63 10.63 1.84
N ALA A 108 1.98 9.60 2.38
CA ALA A 108 0.54 9.38 2.20
C ALA A 108 -0.30 10.56 2.70
N GLY A 109 0.07 11.13 3.85
CA GLY A 109 -0.56 12.32 4.41
C GLY A 109 -0.41 13.55 3.51
N LEU A 110 0.79 13.80 3.00
CA LEU A 110 1.09 14.92 2.10
C LEU A 110 0.35 14.79 0.77
N GLU A 111 0.28 13.60 0.20
CA GLU A 111 -0.50 13.34 -1.01
C GLU A 111 -2.00 13.56 -0.80
N GLY A 112 -2.54 13.13 0.33
CA GLY A 112 -3.91 13.41 0.72
C GLY A 112 -4.20 14.91 0.90
N GLU A 113 -3.23 15.70 1.37
CA GLU A 113 -3.39 17.15 1.52
C GLU A 113 -3.52 17.91 0.20
N LYS A 114 -2.89 17.42 -0.90
CA LYS A 114 -2.93 18.07 -2.23
C LYS A 114 -4.36 18.36 -2.69
N THR A 115 -5.26 17.42 -2.49
CA THR A 115 -6.62 17.49 -3.01
C THR A 115 -7.66 17.80 -1.93
N ARG A 116 -7.43 17.42 -0.68
CA ARG A 116 -8.41 17.53 0.40
C ARG A 116 -8.89 18.95 0.63
N LYS A 117 -7.96 19.91 0.76
CA LYS A 117 -8.30 21.32 1.00
C LYS A 117 -9.05 21.94 -0.18
N ALA A 118 -8.60 21.63 -1.39
CA ALA A 118 -9.24 22.10 -2.61
C ALA A 118 -10.63 21.50 -2.78
N THR A 119 -10.78 20.19 -2.55
CA THR A 119 -12.08 19.50 -2.64
C THR A 119 -13.07 20.03 -1.62
N VAL A 120 -12.67 20.19 -0.35
CA VAL A 120 -13.57 20.74 0.69
C VAL A 120 -14.06 22.13 0.32
N ARG A 121 -13.17 23.03 -0.13
CA ARG A 121 -13.54 24.39 -0.54
C ARG A 121 -14.44 24.38 -1.77
N ALA A 122 -14.14 23.56 -2.77
CA ALA A 122 -14.93 23.48 -4.00
C ALA A 122 -16.31 22.89 -3.74
N VAL A 123 -16.43 21.83 -2.95
CA VAL A 123 -17.70 21.21 -2.60
C VAL A 123 -18.58 22.17 -1.80
N SER A 124 -18.01 22.87 -0.78
CA SER A 124 -18.78 23.84 0.00
C SER A 124 -19.29 24.99 -0.87
N LEU A 125 -18.46 25.55 -1.75
CA LEU A 125 -18.84 26.60 -2.67
C LEU A 125 -19.88 26.11 -3.72
N GLY A 126 -19.70 24.89 -4.21
CA GLY A 126 -20.64 24.24 -5.13
C GLY A 126 -22.03 24.03 -4.51
N ILE A 127 -22.09 23.64 -3.24
CA ILE A 127 -23.37 23.50 -2.51
C ILE A 127 -24.08 24.87 -2.41
N VAL A 128 -23.34 25.91 -2.04
CA VAL A 128 -23.91 27.29 -1.95
C VAL A 128 -24.43 27.74 -3.33
N ALA A 129 -23.66 27.55 -4.40
CA ALA A 129 -24.06 27.91 -5.74
C ALA A 129 -25.32 27.14 -6.21
N ALA A 130 -25.41 25.83 -5.87
CA ALA A 130 -26.58 25.02 -6.17
C ALA A 130 -27.84 25.48 -5.40
N LEU A 131 -27.69 25.90 -4.14
CA LEU A 131 -28.80 26.48 -3.37
C LEU A 131 -29.30 27.79 -3.98
N VAL A 132 -28.39 28.68 -4.39
CA VAL A 132 -28.73 29.93 -5.08
C VAL A 132 -29.49 29.65 -6.39
N LEU A 133 -29.04 28.67 -7.17
CA LEU A 133 -29.73 28.23 -8.39
C LEU A 133 -31.14 27.72 -8.08
N GLY A 134 -31.32 26.92 -7.03
CA GLY A 134 -32.60 26.39 -6.59
C GLY A 134 -33.57 27.50 -6.17
N VAL A 135 -33.10 28.51 -5.44
CA VAL A 135 -33.89 29.70 -5.07
C VAL A 135 -34.31 30.46 -6.32
N GLY A 136 -33.44 30.66 -7.31
CA GLY A 136 -33.76 31.27 -8.59
C GLY A 136 -34.90 30.53 -9.32
N MET A 137 -34.84 29.21 -9.33
CA MET A 137 -35.92 28.38 -9.94
C MET A 137 -37.23 28.47 -9.18
N CYS A 138 -37.20 28.51 -7.84
CA CYS A 138 -38.41 28.72 -7.02
C CYS A 138 -39.05 30.08 -7.28
N CYS A 139 -38.23 31.14 -7.41
CA CYS A 139 -38.74 32.49 -7.70
C CYS A 139 -39.48 32.57 -9.03
N THR A 140 -39.01 31.87 -10.06
CA THR A 140 -39.71 31.86 -11.37
C THR A 140 -40.97 31.01 -11.36
N MET A 141 -40.96 29.85 -10.70
CA MET A 141 -42.06 28.89 -10.74
C MET A 141 -43.19 29.24 -9.75
N VAL A 142 -42.85 29.65 -8.53
CA VAL A 142 -43.85 29.85 -7.44
C VAL A 142 -44.37 31.28 -7.41
N TRP A 143 -43.52 32.28 -7.63
CA TRP A 143 -43.89 33.69 -7.49
C TRP A 143 -44.08 34.40 -8.82
N SER A 144 -43.95 33.70 -9.97
CA SER A 144 -44.08 34.27 -11.32
C SER A 144 -43.21 35.50 -11.57
N LEU A 145 -42.17 35.68 -10.77
CA LEU A 145 -41.22 36.79 -10.86
C LEU A 145 -40.12 36.44 -11.87
N MET A 146 -40.43 36.54 -13.17
CA MET A 146 -39.52 36.11 -14.25
C MET A 146 -38.19 36.85 -14.23
N VAL A 147 -38.19 38.16 -14.10
CA VAL A 147 -36.97 38.96 -14.21
C VAL A 147 -36.00 38.68 -13.05
N PRO A 148 -36.36 38.78 -11.77
CA PRO A 148 -35.45 38.52 -10.67
C PRO A 148 -35.04 37.03 -10.62
N GLY A 149 -35.89 36.09 -10.99
CA GLY A 149 -35.52 34.66 -11.06
C GLY A 149 -34.42 34.36 -12.07
N ILE A 150 -34.47 34.98 -13.25
CA ILE A 150 -33.41 34.84 -14.27
C ILE A 150 -32.10 35.43 -13.75
N VAL A 151 -32.10 36.60 -13.11
CA VAL A 151 -30.89 37.23 -12.58
C VAL A 151 -30.23 36.36 -11.52
N VAL A 152 -31.00 35.80 -10.58
CA VAL A 152 -30.49 34.87 -9.54
C VAL A 152 -30.00 33.58 -10.16
N GLY A 153 -30.69 33.05 -11.16
CA GLY A 153 -30.24 31.84 -11.89
C GLY A 153 -28.89 32.03 -12.59
N VAL A 154 -28.71 33.15 -13.30
CA VAL A 154 -27.45 33.52 -13.96
C VAL A 154 -26.31 33.68 -12.92
N ALA A 155 -26.59 34.34 -11.76
CA ALA A 155 -25.64 34.45 -10.68
C ALA A 155 -25.20 33.08 -10.13
N GLY A 156 -26.12 32.13 -10.03
CA GLY A 156 -25.81 30.73 -9.64
C GLY A 156 -24.87 30.04 -10.62
N ILE A 157 -25.09 30.19 -11.94
CA ILE A 157 -24.22 29.63 -12.98
C ILE A 157 -22.81 30.25 -12.90
N VAL A 158 -22.72 31.56 -12.78
CA VAL A 158 -21.44 32.25 -12.61
C VAL A 158 -20.71 31.76 -11.34
N GLY A 159 -21.44 31.56 -10.26
CA GLY A 159 -20.91 30.96 -9.02
C GLY A 159 -20.32 29.56 -9.23
N CYS A 160 -20.95 28.69 -10.01
CA CYS A 160 -20.44 27.35 -10.33
C CYS A 160 -19.13 27.45 -11.15
N VAL A 161 -19.07 28.35 -12.14
CA VAL A 161 -17.85 28.55 -12.94
C VAL A 161 -16.71 29.10 -12.07
N ALA A 162 -17.02 30.06 -11.19
CA ALA A 162 -16.05 30.60 -10.24
C ALA A 162 -15.55 29.51 -9.26
N ALA A 163 -16.42 28.64 -8.77
CA ALA A 163 -16.04 27.50 -7.92
C ALA A 163 -15.06 26.57 -8.63
N TRP A 164 -15.31 26.26 -9.91
CA TRP A 164 -14.40 25.42 -10.70
C TRP A 164 -13.02 26.07 -10.93
N LEU A 165 -12.98 27.36 -11.22
CA LEU A 165 -11.72 28.09 -11.40
C LEU A 165 -10.92 28.16 -10.09
N LEU A 166 -11.59 28.44 -8.95
CA LEU A 166 -10.97 28.43 -7.63
C LEU A 166 -10.45 27.04 -7.25
N TYR A 167 -11.17 25.99 -7.56
CA TYR A 167 -10.71 24.63 -7.36
C TYR A 167 -9.40 24.39 -8.11
N ARG A 168 -9.38 24.66 -9.41
CA ARG A 168 -8.19 24.47 -10.26
C ARG A 168 -6.98 25.27 -9.77
N SER A 169 -7.19 26.53 -9.40
CA SER A 169 -6.14 27.39 -8.87
C SER A 169 -5.61 26.89 -7.51
N THR A 170 -6.51 26.47 -6.62
CA THR A 170 -6.13 25.95 -5.29
C THR A 170 -5.35 24.64 -5.40
N VAL A 171 -5.79 23.71 -6.24
CA VAL A 171 -5.07 22.46 -6.50
C VAL A 171 -3.67 22.73 -7.02
N ALA A 172 -3.53 23.64 -8.00
CA ALA A 172 -2.22 23.98 -8.57
C ALA A 172 -1.27 24.57 -7.51
N SER A 173 -1.75 25.47 -6.67
CA SER A 173 -0.92 26.11 -5.64
C SER A 173 -0.54 25.15 -4.50
N GLU A 174 -1.47 24.29 -4.05
CA GLU A 174 -1.16 23.30 -3.01
C GLU A 174 -0.22 22.21 -3.57
N THR A 175 -0.39 21.79 -4.82
CA THR A 175 0.53 20.85 -5.47
C THR A 175 1.94 21.43 -5.53
N ALA A 176 2.11 22.65 -6.00
CA ALA A 176 3.41 23.30 -6.07
C ALA A 176 4.10 23.44 -4.69
N ARG A 177 3.31 23.60 -3.62
CA ARG A 177 3.81 23.71 -2.25
C ARG A 177 4.20 22.37 -1.65
N VAL A 178 3.46 21.31 -1.95
CA VAL A 178 3.61 20.00 -1.31
C VAL A 178 4.61 19.12 -2.07
N THR A 179 4.74 19.26 -3.40
CA THR A 179 5.66 18.47 -4.22
C THR A 179 7.10 18.43 -3.67
N PRO A 180 7.76 19.58 -3.37
CA PRO A 180 9.15 19.54 -2.87
C PRO A 180 9.28 18.85 -1.50
N ARG A 181 8.23 18.83 -0.69
CA ARG A 181 8.22 18.10 0.58
C ARG A 181 8.11 16.60 0.37
N ILE A 182 7.35 16.19 -0.62
CA ILE A 182 7.23 14.77 -1.01
C ILE A 182 8.56 14.28 -1.55
N GLU A 183 9.22 15.05 -2.43
CA GLU A 183 10.54 14.72 -2.97
C GLU A 183 11.57 14.55 -1.84
N ALA A 184 11.62 15.49 -0.90
CA ALA A 184 12.51 15.40 0.26
C ALA A 184 12.20 14.19 1.16
N ALA A 185 10.93 13.78 1.28
CA ALA A 185 10.55 12.57 2.01
C ALA A 185 10.98 11.29 1.28
N TYR A 186 10.89 11.25 -0.06
CA TYR A 186 11.43 10.15 -0.86
C TYR A 186 12.96 10.04 -0.77
N ASP A 187 13.69 11.16 -0.78
CA ASP A 187 15.15 11.16 -0.60
C ASP A 187 15.53 10.61 0.78
N SER A 188 14.79 11.01 1.82
CA SER A 188 14.99 10.49 3.18
C SER A 188 14.67 8.98 3.26
N LEU A 189 13.63 8.53 2.56
CA LEU A 189 13.26 7.13 2.47
C LEU A 189 14.34 6.30 1.75
N ALA A 190 14.89 6.81 0.64
CA ALA A 190 15.98 6.17 -0.09
C ALA A 190 17.23 6.01 0.81
N THR A 191 17.60 7.06 1.56
CA THR A 191 18.71 7.00 2.51
C THR A 191 18.47 5.94 3.60
N ALA A 192 17.24 5.85 4.14
CA ALA A 192 16.90 4.83 5.14
C ALA A 192 16.93 3.41 4.55
N CYS A 193 16.58 3.23 3.27
CA CYS A 193 16.68 1.95 2.56
C CYS A 193 18.16 1.53 2.38
N GLU A 194 19.04 2.46 2.03
CA GLU A 194 20.49 2.21 1.93
C GLU A 194 21.08 1.82 3.28
N GLU A 195 20.70 2.51 4.36
CA GLU A 195 21.12 2.16 5.72
C GLU A 195 20.65 0.75 6.09
N ALA A 196 19.42 0.39 5.76
CA ALA A 196 18.87 -0.94 6.00
C ALA A 196 19.67 -2.04 5.29
N GLN A 197 20.01 -1.83 4.01
CA GLN A 197 20.83 -2.77 3.24
C GLN A 197 22.24 -2.94 3.85
N THR A 198 22.87 -1.86 4.27
CA THR A 198 24.21 -1.93 4.90
C THR A 198 24.19 -2.73 6.20
N VAL A 199 23.15 -2.52 7.02
CA VAL A 199 22.94 -3.27 8.28
C VAL A 199 22.65 -4.74 8.00
N LEU A 200 21.88 -5.04 6.94
CA LEU A 200 21.54 -6.40 6.55
C LEU A 200 22.76 -7.13 5.97
N ALA A 201 23.58 -6.46 5.17
CA ALA A 201 24.81 -7.02 4.60
C ALA A 201 25.91 -7.27 5.66
N ALA A 202 25.91 -6.50 6.76
CA ALA A 202 26.83 -6.67 7.88
C ALA A 202 26.39 -7.79 8.87
N ALA A 203 25.27 -8.46 8.62
CA ALA A 203 24.66 -9.45 9.50
C ALA A 203 24.98 -10.88 9.06
#